data_7ab20cf0721466cf3e1c7334ebc6caae
#
_entry.id   7ab20cf0721466cf3e1c7334ebc6caae
#
_cell.length_a   1.000
_cell.length_b   1.000
_cell.length_c   1.000
_cell.angle_alpha   90.00
_cell.angle_beta   90.00
_cell.angle_gamma   90.00
#
_symmetry.space_group_name_H-M   'P 1'
#
loop_
_entity.id
_entity.type
_entity.pdbx_description
1 polymer ?
#
loop_
_entity_poly.entity_id
_entity_poly.type
_entity_poly.pdbx_seq_one_letter_code
_entity_poly.pdbx_strand_id
1 'polypeptide(L)'
;MLWKTATISIVAKNKFNKNWLHDHLNDPYVKLAQKEGYRARAAYKLSEIDQQDHLIKAGMTIIDLGSTPGSWSQYARNRLVELRRNPSPENAGKPDGCIIAIDLLPMEPIADVHFIQGDFREDEGLKALEAALPADANGKVDLVLSDMAPNLSGVGVADSARMA
;
A
#
# COMPACT_ATOMS: atom_id res chain seq x y z
N MET A 1 -3.74 21.68 6.41
CA MET A 1 -4.15 20.30 6.15
C MET A 1 -3.71 19.45 7.34
N LEU A 2 -4.64 18.99 8.17
CA LEU A 2 -4.33 18.13 9.32
C LEU A 2 -4.33 16.68 8.85
N TRP A 3 -3.14 16.18 8.51
CA TRP A 3 -2.91 14.76 8.25
C TRP A 3 -2.86 14.01 9.59
N LYS A 4 -3.86 13.23 9.92
CA LYS A 4 -3.68 12.17 10.90
C LYS A 4 -2.98 11.01 10.17
N THR A 5 -1.67 11.10 10.11
CA THR A 5 -0.83 10.07 9.50
C THR A 5 -0.49 8.99 10.50
N ALA A 6 -0.99 7.78 10.28
CA ALA A 6 -0.33 6.60 10.79
C ALA A 6 0.67 6.15 9.72
N THR A 7 1.91 6.62 9.82
CA THR A 7 2.97 6.20 8.90
C THR A 7 3.58 4.90 9.42
N ILE A 8 3.32 3.79 8.73
CA ILE A 8 3.98 2.52 9.01
C ILE A 8 5.09 2.36 7.99
N SER A 9 6.32 2.64 8.41
CA SER A 9 7.52 2.36 7.63
C SER A 9 8.11 1.01 8.05
N ILE A 10 8.07 0.02 7.16
CA ILE A 10 8.66 -1.29 7.41
C ILE A 10 9.92 -1.43 6.56
N VAL A 11 11.06 -1.52 7.23
CA VAL A 11 12.37 -1.69 6.58
C VAL A 11 12.63 -3.16 6.29
N ALA A 12 12.69 -3.53 5.01
CA ALA A 12 13.19 -4.84 4.58
C ALA A 12 14.66 -4.74 4.20
N LYS A 13 15.54 -5.48 4.88
CA LYS A 13 16.94 -5.66 4.48
C LYS A 13 17.02 -6.66 3.34
N ASN A 14 17.42 -6.21 2.15
CA ASN A 14 17.78 -7.09 1.05
C ASN A 14 19.28 -7.08 0.82
N LYS A 15 19.94 -8.21 1.10
CA LYS A 15 21.24 -8.54 0.51
C LYS A 15 21.01 -9.48 -0.67
N PHE A 16 21.36 -9.06 -1.88
CA PHE A 16 21.42 -9.92 -3.05
C PHE A 16 22.47 -11.02 -2.84
N ASN A 17 21.99 -12.25 -2.60
CA ASN A 17 22.83 -13.45 -2.48
C ASN A 17 22.26 -14.53 -3.40
N LYS A 18 23.10 -15.42 -3.95
CA LYS A 18 22.66 -16.58 -4.75
C LYS A 18 21.64 -17.46 -4.01
N ASN A 19 21.68 -17.48 -2.70
CA ASN A 19 20.69 -18.15 -1.87
C ASN A 19 19.34 -17.43 -1.84
N TRP A 20 19.29 -16.12 -2.13
CA TRP A 20 18.06 -15.34 -2.10
C TRP A 20 17.00 -15.89 -3.08
N LEU A 21 17.41 -16.23 -4.31
CA LEU A 21 16.48 -16.77 -5.30
C LEU A 21 15.93 -18.13 -4.85
N HIS A 22 16.79 -19.00 -4.31
CA HIS A 22 16.36 -20.29 -3.77
C HIS A 22 15.41 -20.10 -2.57
N ASP A 23 15.76 -19.23 -1.64
CA ASP A 23 14.95 -18.94 -0.47
C ASP A 23 13.62 -18.27 -0.88
N HIS A 24 13.65 -17.37 -1.88
CA HIS A 24 12.46 -16.74 -2.41
C HIS A 24 11.50 -17.74 -3.07
N LEU A 25 12.00 -18.65 -3.90
CA LEU A 25 11.19 -19.69 -4.55
C LEU A 25 10.61 -20.71 -3.56
N ASN A 26 11.26 -20.90 -2.41
CA ASN A 26 10.82 -21.81 -1.35
C ASN A 26 10.06 -21.09 -0.22
N ASP A 27 9.97 -19.77 -0.25
CA ASP A 27 9.24 -18.98 0.75
C ASP A 27 7.77 -19.37 0.76
N PRO A 28 7.22 -19.84 1.89
CA PRO A 28 5.81 -20.24 1.99
C PRO A 28 4.85 -19.05 1.73
N TYR A 29 5.24 -17.82 2.05
CA TYR A 29 4.44 -16.63 1.77
C TYR A 29 4.39 -16.28 0.29
N VAL A 30 5.46 -16.54 -0.48
CA VAL A 30 5.43 -16.37 -1.95
C VAL A 30 4.42 -17.34 -2.57
N LYS A 31 4.46 -18.61 -2.14
CA LYS A 31 3.50 -19.63 -2.60
C LYS A 31 2.07 -19.30 -2.20
N LEU A 32 1.88 -18.82 -0.99
CA LEU A 32 0.57 -18.42 -0.48
C LEU A 32 0.03 -17.21 -1.26
N ALA A 33 0.88 -16.21 -1.53
CA ALA A 33 0.52 -15.05 -2.33
C ALA A 33 0.03 -15.45 -3.73
N GLN A 34 0.75 -16.35 -4.39
CA GLN A 34 0.35 -16.89 -5.69
C GLN A 34 -1.01 -17.61 -5.62
N LYS A 35 -1.22 -18.42 -4.58
CA LYS A 35 -2.48 -19.15 -4.36
C LYS A 35 -3.66 -18.20 -4.11
N GLU A 36 -3.46 -17.15 -3.35
CA GLU A 36 -4.49 -16.18 -2.97
C GLU A 36 -4.64 -15.02 -3.97
N GLY A 37 -3.82 -14.99 -5.02
CA GLY A 37 -3.89 -13.98 -6.08
C GLY A 37 -3.25 -12.64 -5.73
N TYR A 38 -2.42 -12.58 -4.70
CA TYR A 38 -1.62 -11.39 -4.39
C TYR A 38 -0.39 -11.29 -5.30
N ARG A 39 -0.06 -10.08 -5.71
CA ARG A 39 1.08 -9.79 -6.61
C ARG A 39 2.43 -9.96 -5.93
N ALA A 40 2.47 -9.85 -4.60
CA ALA A 40 3.68 -10.04 -3.80
C ALA A 40 3.35 -10.51 -2.39
N ARG A 41 4.33 -11.15 -1.75
CA ARG A 41 4.23 -11.60 -0.35
C ARG A 41 4.08 -10.44 0.64
N ALA A 42 4.43 -9.23 0.24
CA ALA A 42 4.30 -8.05 1.08
C ALA A 42 2.86 -7.80 1.58
N ALA A 43 1.85 -8.34 0.91
CA ALA A 43 0.46 -8.30 1.37
C ALA A 43 0.31 -8.83 2.80
N TYR A 44 1.07 -9.86 3.18
CA TYR A 44 0.97 -10.49 4.51
C TYR A 44 1.57 -9.64 5.62
N LYS A 45 2.55 -8.79 5.33
CA LYS A 45 3.04 -7.81 6.30
C LYS A 45 1.93 -6.84 6.69
N LEU A 46 1.21 -6.31 5.71
CA LEU A 46 0.10 -5.41 5.96
C LEU A 46 -1.05 -6.15 6.66
N SER A 47 -1.34 -7.38 6.25
CA SER A 47 -2.35 -8.23 6.88
C SER A 47 -2.07 -8.44 8.37
N GLU A 48 -0.84 -8.77 8.74
CA GLU A 48 -0.44 -8.98 10.13
C GLU A 48 -0.61 -7.70 10.96
N ILE A 49 -0.16 -6.56 10.44
CA ILE A 49 -0.30 -5.27 11.12
C ILE A 49 -1.77 -4.88 11.25
N ASP A 50 -2.56 -5.06 10.20
CA ASP A 50 -3.96 -4.71 10.22
C ASP A 50 -4.77 -5.59 11.20
N GLN A 51 -4.46 -6.89 11.26
CA GLN A 51 -5.09 -7.80 12.23
C GLN A 51 -4.75 -7.43 13.68
N GLN A 52 -3.54 -6.95 13.91
CA GLN A 52 -3.06 -6.58 15.23
C GLN A 52 -3.58 -5.21 15.67
N ASP A 53 -3.53 -4.22 14.80
CA ASP A 53 -3.77 -2.81 15.12
C ASP A 53 -5.12 -2.28 14.60
N HIS A 54 -5.85 -3.07 13.82
CA HIS A 54 -7.13 -2.68 13.21
C HIS A 54 -7.04 -1.34 12.45
N LEU A 55 -6.06 -1.24 11.55
CA LEU A 55 -5.76 0.00 10.83
C LEU A 55 -6.83 0.38 9.83
N ILE A 56 -7.31 -0.61 9.05
CA ILE A 56 -8.26 -0.39 7.97
C ILE A 56 -9.67 -0.49 8.51
N LYS A 57 -10.45 0.55 8.25
CA LYS A 57 -11.86 0.64 8.67
C LYS A 57 -12.72 1.04 7.48
N ALA A 58 -13.98 0.62 7.52
CA ALA A 58 -14.96 0.98 6.50
C ALA A 58 -15.06 2.50 6.32
N GLY A 59 -15.20 2.94 5.09
CA GLY A 59 -15.35 4.34 4.71
C GLY A 59 -14.04 5.13 4.61
N MET A 60 -12.89 4.50 4.88
CA MET A 60 -11.59 5.19 4.82
C MET A 60 -11.19 5.59 3.40
N THR A 61 -10.50 6.71 3.30
CA THR A 61 -9.66 7.09 2.16
C THR A 61 -8.22 6.70 2.47
N ILE A 62 -7.66 5.79 1.68
CA ILE A 62 -6.35 5.18 1.87
C ILE A 62 -5.44 5.57 0.71
N ILE A 63 -4.21 6.00 1.02
CA ILE A 63 -3.14 6.21 0.02
C ILE A 63 -2.07 5.15 0.21
N ASP A 64 -1.66 4.51 -0.89
CA ASP A 64 -0.54 3.57 -0.95
C ASP A 64 0.62 4.21 -1.72
N LEU A 65 1.66 4.61 -0.99
CA LEU A 65 2.86 5.26 -1.53
C LEU A 65 3.90 4.21 -1.92
N GLY A 66 4.43 4.30 -3.14
CA GLY A 66 5.34 3.29 -3.67
C GLY A 66 4.63 1.96 -3.89
N SER A 67 3.47 2.01 -4.52
CA SER A 67 2.48 0.94 -4.54
C SER A 67 2.85 -0.29 -5.38
N THR A 68 3.66 -0.12 -6.43
CA THR A 68 3.99 -1.21 -7.37
C THR A 68 4.72 -2.36 -6.66
N PRO A 69 4.32 -3.61 -6.87
CA PRO A 69 3.37 -4.15 -7.86
C PRO A 69 1.89 -4.06 -7.47
N GLY A 70 1.55 -3.63 -6.26
CA GLY A 70 0.18 -3.37 -5.83
C GLY A 70 -0.40 -4.32 -4.78
N SER A 71 0.43 -5.13 -4.13
CA SER A 71 -0.08 -6.13 -3.15
C SER A 71 -0.74 -5.49 -1.92
N TRP A 72 -0.25 -4.35 -1.46
CA TRP A 72 -0.87 -3.61 -0.36
C TRP A 72 -2.19 -2.97 -0.77
N SER A 73 -2.25 -2.40 -1.97
CA SER A 73 -3.51 -1.91 -2.54
C SER A 73 -4.54 -3.01 -2.71
N GLN A 74 -4.11 -4.22 -3.15
CA GLN A 74 -4.99 -5.39 -3.22
C GLN A 74 -5.56 -5.77 -1.85
N TYR A 75 -4.70 -5.85 -0.84
CA TYR A 75 -5.13 -6.18 0.52
C TYR A 75 -6.10 -5.13 1.07
N ALA A 76 -5.77 -3.86 0.96
CA ALA A 76 -6.62 -2.76 1.43
C ALA A 76 -7.99 -2.79 0.75
N ARG A 77 -8.02 -3.01 -0.57
CA ARG A 77 -9.26 -3.15 -1.33
C ARG A 77 -10.11 -4.31 -0.81
N ASN A 78 -9.51 -5.48 -0.62
CA ASN A 78 -10.21 -6.66 -0.12
C ASN A 78 -10.76 -6.43 1.30
N ARG A 79 -9.98 -5.78 2.16
CA ARG A 79 -10.43 -5.43 3.52
C ARG A 79 -11.63 -4.48 3.50
N LEU A 80 -11.61 -3.45 2.66
CA LEU A 80 -12.74 -2.51 2.53
C LEU A 80 -14.00 -3.19 1.96
N VAL A 81 -13.85 -4.24 1.15
CA VAL A 81 -14.98 -5.07 0.71
C VAL A 81 -15.55 -5.87 1.89
N GLU A 82 -14.69 -6.53 2.65
CA GLU A 82 -15.10 -7.33 3.83
C GLU A 82 -15.77 -6.47 4.91
N LEU A 83 -15.25 -5.27 5.14
CA LEU A 83 -15.73 -4.35 6.16
C LEU A 83 -16.95 -3.53 5.74
N ARG A 84 -17.47 -3.75 4.52
CA ARG A 84 -18.56 -2.93 3.97
C ARG A 84 -19.75 -2.86 4.92
N ARG A 85 -20.13 -1.64 5.20
CA ARG A 85 -21.38 -1.30 5.89
C ARG A 85 -22.55 -1.34 4.88
N ASN A 86 -23.71 -1.75 5.32
CA ASN A 86 -24.93 -1.75 4.51
C ASN A 86 -24.75 -2.47 3.14
N PRO A 87 -24.36 -3.74 3.13
CA PRO A 87 -24.21 -4.48 1.87
C PRO A 87 -25.57 -4.61 1.14
N SER A 88 -25.53 -4.44 -0.17
CA SER A 88 -26.69 -4.57 -1.05
C SER A 88 -26.28 -5.27 -2.36
N PRO A 89 -27.21 -5.78 -3.16
CA PRO A 89 -26.88 -6.34 -4.46
C PRO A 89 -26.12 -5.38 -5.38
N GLU A 90 -26.43 -4.08 -5.31
CA GLU A 90 -25.81 -3.04 -6.15
C GLU A 90 -24.36 -2.74 -5.78
N ASN A 91 -23.98 -2.97 -4.53
CA ASN A 91 -22.63 -2.72 -4.02
C ASN A 91 -21.86 -3.97 -3.64
N ALA A 92 -22.38 -5.14 -3.97
CA ALA A 92 -21.72 -6.41 -3.71
C ALA A 92 -20.32 -6.46 -4.34
N GLY A 93 -19.33 -6.85 -3.57
CA GLY A 93 -17.94 -6.95 -4.02
C GLY A 93 -17.21 -5.60 -4.22
N LYS A 94 -17.86 -4.48 -3.91
CA LYS A 94 -17.22 -3.15 -3.97
C LYS A 94 -16.67 -2.73 -2.62
N PRO A 95 -15.51 -2.06 -2.58
CA PRO A 95 -14.94 -1.57 -1.32
C PRO A 95 -15.79 -0.45 -0.71
N ASP A 96 -15.91 -0.44 0.61
CA ASP A 96 -16.48 0.69 1.36
C ASP A 96 -15.35 1.66 1.71
N GLY A 97 -15.03 2.55 0.80
CA GLY A 97 -13.95 3.49 0.90
C GLY A 97 -13.26 3.73 -0.43
N CYS A 98 -12.16 4.44 -0.39
CA CYS A 98 -11.38 4.84 -1.56
C CYS A 98 -9.91 4.47 -1.37
N ILE A 99 -9.29 3.94 -2.43
CA ILE A 99 -7.86 3.61 -2.45
C ILE A 99 -7.22 4.34 -3.61
N ILE A 100 -6.17 5.11 -3.30
CA ILE A 100 -5.34 5.82 -4.27
C ILE A 100 -3.93 5.28 -4.13
N ALA A 101 -3.39 4.75 -5.21
CA ALA A 101 -2.03 4.23 -5.28
C ALA A 101 -1.16 5.14 -6.13
N ILE A 102 0.08 5.36 -5.73
CA ILE A 102 1.04 6.15 -6.50
C ILE A 102 2.42 5.49 -6.49
N ASP A 103 3.04 5.44 -7.65
CA ASP A 103 4.42 4.96 -7.83
C ASP A 103 5.06 5.63 -9.04
N LEU A 104 6.38 5.74 -9.03
CA LEU A 104 7.18 6.14 -10.20
C LEU A 104 7.11 5.09 -11.30
N LEU A 105 7.03 3.82 -10.92
CA LEU A 105 6.93 2.67 -11.82
C LEU A 105 5.49 2.45 -12.26
N PRO A 106 5.26 1.92 -13.47
CA PRO A 106 3.93 1.51 -13.89
C PRO A 106 3.43 0.36 -13.02
N MET A 107 2.12 0.29 -12.85
CA MET A 107 1.45 -0.78 -12.12
C MET A 107 0.28 -1.31 -12.93
N GLU A 108 0.13 -2.63 -12.99
CA GLU A 108 -1.04 -3.24 -13.59
C GLU A 108 -2.31 -2.81 -12.84
N PRO A 109 -3.41 -2.51 -13.55
CA PRO A 109 -4.64 -2.06 -12.92
C PRO A 109 -5.17 -3.03 -11.86
N ILE A 110 -5.70 -2.45 -10.79
CA ILE A 110 -6.45 -3.16 -9.75
C ILE A 110 -7.86 -2.58 -9.72
N ALA A 111 -8.87 -3.43 -9.73
CA ALA A 111 -10.25 -3.00 -9.64
C ALA A 111 -10.47 -2.11 -8.40
N ASP A 112 -11.19 -1.01 -8.57
CA ASP A 112 -11.53 -0.06 -7.52
C ASP A 112 -10.34 0.69 -6.90
N VAL A 113 -9.15 0.59 -7.46
CA VAL A 113 -7.96 1.32 -7.05
C VAL A 113 -7.63 2.38 -8.10
N HIS A 114 -7.54 3.64 -7.69
CA HIS A 114 -7.10 4.73 -8.54
C HIS A 114 -5.57 4.81 -8.52
N PHE A 115 -4.93 4.46 -9.62
CA PHE A 115 -3.47 4.49 -9.75
C PHE A 115 -3.00 5.78 -10.42
N ILE A 116 -1.98 6.38 -9.84
CA ILE A 116 -1.26 7.55 -10.37
C ILE A 116 0.19 7.12 -10.59
N GLN A 117 0.68 7.23 -11.82
CA GLN A 117 2.10 7.11 -12.09
C GLN A 117 2.75 8.48 -11.92
N GLY A 118 3.56 8.63 -10.89
CA GLY A 118 4.21 9.90 -10.57
C GLY A 118 5.00 9.85 -9.28
N ASP A 119 5.64 10.97 -8.97
CA ASP A 119 6.40 11.16 -7.73
C ASP A 119 5.58 12.03 -6.76
N PHE A 120 5.18 11.46 -5.63
CA PHE A 120 4.43 12.19 -4.60
C PHE A 120 5.25 13.28 -3.89
N ARG A 121 6.56 13.29 -4.07
CA ARG A 121 7.48 14.33 -3.55
C ARG A 121 7.49 15.58 -4.44
N GLU A 122 7.04 15.44 -5.68
CA GLU A 122 6.95 16.54 -6.65
C GLU A 122 5.55 17.17 -6.61
N ASP A 123 5.48 18.46 -6.94
CA ASP A 123 4.23 19.22 -6.91
C ASP A 123 3.14 18.61 -7.81
N GLU A 124 3.52 18.11 -8.99
CA GLU A 124 2.58 17.48 -9.92
C GLU A 124 1.98 16.19 -9.37
N GLY A 125 2.80 15.35 -8.74
CA GLY A 125 2.33 14.12 -8.08
C GLY A 125 1.42 14.42 -6.91
N LEU A 126 1.77 15.41 -6.10
CA LEU A 126 0.95 15.84 -4.97
C LEU A 126 -0.41 16.41 -5.42
N LYS A 127 -0.41 17.26 -6.46
CA LYS A 127 -1.65 17.78 -7.06
C LYS A 127 -2.53 16.69 -7.64
N ALA A 128 -1.93 15.68 -8.28
CA ALA A 128 -2.66 14.53 -8.80
C ALA A 128 -3.31 13.71 -7.68
N LEU A 129 -2.61 13.50 -6.56
CA LEU A 129 -3.16 12.86 -5.36
C LEU A 129 -4.34 13.67 -4.81
N GLU A 130 -4.19 14.97 -4.64
CA GLU A 130 -5.25 15.84 -4.14
C GLU A 130 -6.48 15.83 -5.05
N ALA A 131 -6.28 15.84 -6.36
CA ALA A 131 -7.37 15.79 -7.35
C ALA A 131 -8.10 14.43 -7.36
N ALA A 132 -7.43 13.35 -6.96
CA ALA A 132 -8.01 12.01 -6.86
C ALA A 132 -8.82 11.77 -5.58
N LEU A 133 -8.70 12.64 -4.58
CA LEU A 133 -9.46 12.52 -3.33
C LEU A 133 -10.97 12.62 -3.59
N PRO A 134 -11.78 11.81 -2.89
CA PRO A 134 -13.23 11.91 -2.97
C PRO A 134 -13.72 13.32 -2.57
N ALA A 135 -14.74 13.82 -3.24
CA ALA A 135 -15.30 15.15 -2.96
C ALA A 135 -15.83 15.29 -1.51
N ASP A 136 -16.34 14.22 -0.94
CA ASP A 136 -16.83 14.16 0.44
C ASP A 136 -15.72 14.00 1.49
N ALA A 137 -14.49 13.71 1.06
CA ALA A 137 -13.36 13.61 1.96
C ALA A 137 -12.87 14.95 2.52
N ASN A 138 -13.32 16.08 1.95
CA ASN A 138 -12.89 17.43 2.34
C ASN A 138 -11.35 17.58 2.37
N GLY A 139 -10.64 17.00 1.42
CA GLY A 139 -9.18 16.99 1.35
C GLY A 139 -8.48 16.15 2.44
N LYS A 140 -9.20 15.26 3.11
CA LYS A 140 -8.66 14.41 4.18
C LYS A 140 -8.34 13.02 3.67
N VAL A 141 -7.27 12.45 4.23
CA VAL A 141 -6.85 11.07 4.06
C VAL A 141 -6.84 10.40 5.42
N ASP A 142 -7.44 9.24 5.54
CA ASP A 142 -7.56 8.54 6.82
C ASP A 142 -6.33 7.68 7.12
N LEU A 143 -5.72 7.10 6.08
CA LEU A 143 -4.58 6.21 6.22
C LEU A 143 -3.62 6.37 5.05
N VAL A 144 -2.32 6.50 5.36
CA VAL A 144 -1.24 6.47 4.38
C VAL A 144 -0.38 5.24 4.65
N LEU A 145 -0.26 4.39 3.66
CA LEU A 145 0.55 3.18 3.68
C LEU A 145 1.82 3.40 2.85
N SER A 146 2.94 2.87 3.30
CA SER A 146 4.18 2.85 2.53
C SER A 146 5.04 1.65 2.93
N ASP A 147 5.41 0.82 1.96
CA ASP A 147 6.38 -0.27 2.10
C ASP A 147 7.71 0.09 1.41
N MET A 148 7.95 1.38 1.17
CA MET A 148 9.18 1.84 0.55
C MET A 148 10.36 1.73 1.53
N ALA A 149 11.45 1.07 1.09
CA ALA A 149 12.73 1.17 1.78
C ALA A 149 13.46 2.43 1.32
N PRO A 150 14.13 3.19 2.22
CA PRO A 150 15.00 4.27 1.80
C PRO A 150 16.18 3.71 0.99
N ASN A 151 16.67 4.50 0.00
CA ASN A 151 17.89 4.16 -0.73
C ASN A 151 19.06 4.21 0.22
N LEU A 152 19.58 3.04 0.59
CA LEU A 152 20.72 2.92 1.51
C LEU A 152 22.03 3.06 0.72
N SER A 153 22.92 3.90 1.24
CA SER A 153 24.24 4.13 0.63
C SER A 153 25.30 3.11 1.04
N GLY A 154 25.00 2.28 2.02
CA GLY A 154 25.96 1.39 2.67
C GLY A 154 26.83 2.09 3.72
N VAL A 155 26.62 3.40 3.94
CA VAL A 155 27.29 4.18 5.00
C VAL A 155 26.32 4.31 6.18
N GLY A 156 26.62 3.63 7.28
CA GLY A 156 25.69 3.45 8.40
C GLY A 156 25.08 4.74 8.95
N VAL A 157 25.84 5.82 9.05
CA VAL A 157 25.33 7.12 9.54
C VAL A 157 24.36 7.77 8.56
N ALA A 158 24.69 7.75 7.26
CA ALA A 158 23.83 8.29 6.22
C ALA A 158 22.55 7.48 6.07
N ASP A 159 22.67 6.16 6.17
CA ASP A 159 21.50 5.26 6.05
C ASP A 159 20.57 5.41 7.26
N SER A 160 21.10 5.59 8.46
CA SER A 160 20.30 5.88 9.67
C SER A 160 19.53 7.19 9.55
N ALA A 161 20.15 8.24 8.99
CA ALA A 161 19.48 9.52 8.78
C ALA A 161 18.33 9.43 7.75
N ARG A 162 18.46 8.58 6.74
CA ARG A 162 17.39 8.34 5.74
C ARG A 162 16.23 7.50 6.27
N MET A 163 16.48 6.73 7.32
CA MET A 163 15.47 5.88 7.97
C MET A 163 14.71 6.61 9.09
N ALA A 164 15.24 7.73 9.52
CA ALA A 164 14.58 8.61 10.48
C ALA A 164 13.58 9.54 9.80
#